data_af8c118165f413f2d1900d7a389f680a
#
_entry.id   af8c118165f413f2d1900d7a389f680a
#
_cell.length_a   1.000
_cell.length_b   1.000
_cell.length_c   1.000
_cell.angle_alpha   90.00
_cell.angle_beta   90.00
_cell.angle_gamma   90.00
#
_symmetry.space_group_name_H-M   'P 1'
#
loop_
_entity.id
_entity.type
_entity.pdbx_description
1 polymer ?
#
loop_
_entity_poly.entity_id
_entity_poly.type
_entity_poly.pdbx_seq_one_letter_code
_entity_poly.pdbx_strand_id
1 'polypeptide(L)'
;GDYIIILNPDTIVESNWIEELISAYNKFGEGLYQPKHLSLNEKTVYMSAGNMLNIFGFGYAREKGNKDENQFNKIEEISYASGTCLFTSSNVLKKVGLFDPFIFLYHDDLDLGWRASQLGIKSYYVPTSIIYHAESYSLKWNAEKFYWLERNRKYCILTHYSKQTYSKIFPKLLVVDFFVWIFYLTKGFLGSKIRAELDIIKNRKAIKIKYEELESKKIVSDKELITKFSDSLHVPSNVTGKNTNSAFNSVIQRLSKSAKKSLVN
;
A
#
# COMPACT_ATOMS: atom_id res chain seq x y z
N GLY A 1 20.80 11.72 11.78
CA GLY A 1 19.92 12.92 11.68
C GLY A 1 18.57 12.68 12.32
N ASP A 2 17.85 13.74 12.58
CA ASP A 2 16.53 13.68 13.22
C ASP A 2 15.45 13.25 12.23
N TYR A 3 15.62 13.62 10.98
CA TYR A 3 14.73 13.28 9.87
C TYR A 3 15.40 12.33 8.88
N ILE A 4 14.58 11.52 8.24
CA ILE A 4 14.98 10.55 7.23
C ILE A 4 14.07 10.71 6.02
N ILE A 5 14.69 10.77 4.84
CA ILE A 5 13.99 10.74 3.56
C ILE A 5 14.45 9.49 2.81
N ILE A 6 13.47 8.72 2.35
CA ILE A 6 13.65 7.66 1.37
C ILE A 6 13.21 8.25 0.04
N LEU A 7 14.08 8.21 -0.96
CA LEU A 7 13.83 8.81 -2.27
C LEU A 7 14.36 7.90 -3.37
N ASN A 8 13.52 7.58 -4.33
CA ASN A 8 13.94 6.82 -5.51
C ASN A 8 14.90 7.65 -6.39
N PRO A 9 15.91 7.02 -7.00
CA PRO A 9 16.90 7.72 -7.83
C PRO A 9 16.34 8.27 -9.14
N ASP A 10 15.15 7.85 -9.56
CA ASP A 10 14.45 8.28 -10.79
C ASP A 10 13.41 9.38 -10.53
N THR A 11 13.69 10.26 -9.56
CA THR A 11 12.84 11.38 -9.18
C THR A 11 13.53 12.73 -9.39
N ILE A 12 12.71 13.75 -9.69
CA ILE A 12 13.09 15.18 -9.63
C ILE A 12 12.19 15.84 -8.61
N VAL A 13 12.72 16.77 -7.84
CA VAL A 13 12.02 17.43 -6.74
C VAL A 13 11.86 18.93 -7.00
N GLU A 14 10.77 19.54 -6.49
CA GLU A 14 10.64 21.00 -6.46
C GLU A 14 11.55 21.60 -5.37
N SER A 15 11.90 22.90 -5.51
CA SER A 15 12.89 23.55 -4.66
C SER A 15 12.51 23.60 -3.18
N ASN A 16 11.21 23.68 -2.85
CA ASN A 16 10.66 23.82 -1.50
C ASN A 16 10.10 22.51 -0.91
N TRP A 17 10.35 21.36 -1.55
CA TRP A 17 9.67 20.10 -1.19
C TRP A 17 9.98 19.60 0.23
N ILE A 18 11.20 19.83 0.73
CA ILE A 18 11.60 19.45 2.09
C ILE A 18 10.95 20.37 3.11
N GLU A 19 10.95 21.67 2.87
CA GLU A 19 10.34 22.68 3.73
C GLU A 19 8.86 22.42 3.95
N GLU A 20 8.16 22.00 2.89
CA GLU A 20 6.73 21.64 2.97
C GLU A 20 6.50 20.36 3.80
N LEU A 21 7.39 19.35 3.68
CA LEU A 21 7.35 18.15 4.49
C LEU A 21 7.63 18.43 5.96
N ILE A 22 8.63 19.27 6.26
CA ILE A 22 8.96 19.70 7.63
C ILE A 22 7.81 20.53 8.21
N SER A 23 7.21 21.42 7.44
CA SER A 23 6.03 22.20 7.85
C SER A 23 4.86 21.29 8.22
N ALA A 24 4.58 20.27 7.41
CA ALA A 24 3.56 19.28 7.70
C ALA A 24 3.89 18.48 8.97
N TYR A 25 5.15 18.05 9.14
CA TYR A 25 5.59 17.36 10.35
C TYR A 25 5.43 18.23 11.60
N ASN A 26 5.81 19.50 11.55
CA ASN A 26 5.65 20.44 12.68
C ASN A 26 4.17 20.64 13.06
N LYS A 27 3.27 20.52 12.09
CA LYS A 27 1.82 20.67 12.32
C LYS A 27 1.15 19.41 12.84
N PHE A 28 1.54 18.22 12.35
CA PHE A 28 0.84 16.96 12.62
C PHE A 28 1.65 16.00 13.51
N GLY A 29 2.94 16.27 13.75
CA GLY A 29 3.80 15.49 14.63
C GLY A 29 4.39 14.24 13.99
N GLU A 30 4.69 13.24 14.81
CA GLU A 30 5.28 11.96 14.36
C GLU A 30 4.36 11.24 13.37
N GLY A 31 4.88 10.95 12.17
CA GLY A 31 4.14 10.33 11.08
C GLY A 31 5.02 9.93 9.91
N LEU A 32 4.41 9.29 8.92
CA LEU A 32 4.97 9.01 7.61
C LEU A 32 4.37 10.00 6.61
N TYR A 33 5.19 10.75 5.89
CA TYR A 33 4.74 11.82 5.00
C TYR A 33 5.11 11.53 3.56
N GLN A 34 4.13 11.63 2.67
CA GLN A 34 4.28 11.44 1.23
C GLN A 34 4.01 12.75 0.50
N PRO A 35 4.94 13.26 -0.32
CA PRO A 35 4.66 14.38 -1.24
C PRO A 35 3.63 14.01 -2.31
N LYS A 36 3.16 15.01 -3.05
CA LYS A 36 2.46 14.82 -4.32
C LYS A 36 3.44 14.23 -5.33
N HIS A 37 3.10 13.08 -5.89
CA HIS A 37 3.88 12.47 -6.97
C HIS A 37 3.20 12.75 -8.30
N LEU A 38 3.90 13.47 -9.19
CA LEU A 38 3.49 13.72 -10.57
C LEU A 38 4.39 12.94 -11.54
N SER A 39 3.91 12.74 -12.75
CA SER A 39 4.69 12.11 -13.80
C SER A 39 5.80 13.04 -14.26
N LEU A 40 7.03 12.53 -14.43
CA LEU A 40 8.13 13.30 -15.00
C LEU A 40 7.90 13.65 -16.47
N ASN A 41 7.23 12.74 -17.20
CA ASN A 41 6.93 12.91 -18.63
C ASN A 41 5.75 13.86 -18.86
N GLU A 42 4.76 13.84 -17.97
CA GLU A 42 3.55 14.68 -18.06
C GLU A 42 3.26 15.28 -16.66
N LYS A 43 3.89 16.41 -16.39
CA LYS A 43 3.92 17.06 -15.06
C LYS A 43 2.55 17.45 -14.48
N THR A 44 1.48 17.30 -15.25
CA THR A 44 0.09 17.53 -14.82
C THR A 44 -0.66 16.24 -14.51
N VAL A 45 0.01 15.07 -14.57
CA VAL A 45 -0.62 13.77 -14.33
C VAL A 45 -0.10 13.17 -13.03
N TYR A 46 -1.03 12.72 -12.18
CA TYR A 46 -0.67 12.04 -10.93
C TYR A 46 0.02 10.70 -11.17
N MET A 47 1.10 10.50 -10.47
CA MET A 47 1.63 9.17 -10.16
C MET A 47 1.08 8.66 -8.83
N SER A 48 0.86 9.55 -7.86
CA SER A 48 0.14 9.27 -6.61
C SER A 48 -0.29 10.55 -5.91
N ALA A 49 -1.55 10.63 -5.54
CA ALA A 49 -2.11 11.59 -4.57
C ALA A 49 -2.28 10.94 -3.19
N GLY A 50 -1.30 10.15 -2.75
CA GLY A 50 -1.36 9.33 -1.55
C GLY A 50 -1.71 7.86 -1.85
N ASN A 51 -1.16 6.95 -1.07
CA ASN A 51 -1.39 5.52 -1.28
C ASN A 51 -2.44 4.97 -0.32
N MET A 52 -3.29 4.11 -0.86
CA MET A 52 -4.43 3.54 -0.17
C MET A 52 -4.31 2.03 -0.05
N LEU A 53 -4.83 1.48 1.03
CA LEU A 53 -4.88 0.05 1.33
C LEU A 53 -6.34 -0.43 1.35
N ASN A 54 -6.60 -1.57 0.72
CA ASN A 54 -7.88 -2.26 0.78
C ASN A 54 -7.84 -3.41 1.80
N ILE A 55 -8.99 -3.77 2.38
CA ILE A 55 -9.10 -4.83 3.39
C ILE A 55 -8.57 -6.21 2.92
N PHE A 56 -8.48 -6.45 1.62
CA PHE A 56 -7.91 -7.68 1.04
C PHE A 56 -6.41 -7.58 0.73
N GLY A 57 -5.71 -6.59 1.33
CA GLY A 57 -4.27 -6.43 1.22
C GLY A 57 -3.78 -5.80 -0.08
N PHE A 58 -4.68 -5.27 -0.91
CA PHE A 58 -4.28 -4.54 -2.12
C PHE A 58 -3.91 -3.10 -1.78
N GLY A 59 -2.66 -2.73 -2.09
CA GLY A 59 -2.20 -1.35 -2.10
C GLY A 59 -2.30 -0.73 -3.48
N TYR A 60 -2.64 0.54 -3.54
CA TYR A 60 -2.69 1.28 -4.81
C TYR A 60 -2.42 2.78 -4.61
N ALA A 61 -1.87 3.41 -5.65
CA ALA A 61 -1.69 4.85 -5.71
C ALA A 61 -3.00 5.53 -6.15
N ARG A 62 -3.53 6.42 -5.30
CA ARG A 62 -4.72 7.22 -5.60
C ARG A 62 -4.44 8.15 -6.78
N GLU A 63 -5.40 8.32 -7.67
CA GLU A 63 -5.38 9.18 -8.86
C GLU A 63 -4.32 8.83 -9.91
N LYS A 64 -3.63 7.73 -9.81
CA LYS A 64 -2.61 7.36 -10.79
C LYS A 64 -3.15 7.38 -12.22
N GLY A 65 -2.53 8.20 -13.09
CA GLY A 65 -2.90 8.39 -14.49
C GLY A 65 -3.99 9.42 -14.75
N ASN A 66 -4.55 10.05 -13.72
CA ASN A 66 -5.50 11.15 -13.84
C ASN A 66 -4.78 12.51 -13.82
N LYS A 67 -5.37 13.53 -14.43
CA LYS A 67 -4.85 14.89 -14.38
C LYS A 67 -5.00 15.51 -12.99
N ASP A 68 -4.02 16.31 -12.60
CA ASP A 68 -4.08 17.17 -11.42
C ASP A 68 -4.91 18.42 -11.76
N GLU A 69 -6.16 18.42 -11.33
CA GLU A 69 -7.09 19.55 -11.41
C GLU A 69 -7.29 20.21 -10.03
N ASN A 70 -6.29 20.08 -9.12
CA ASN A 70 -6.32 20.50 -7.73
C ASN A 70 -7.40 19.82 -6.86
N GLN A 71 -7.89 18.66 -7.26
CA GLN A 71 -8.90 17.90 -6.51
C GLN A 71 -8.37 17.34 -5.19
N PHE A 72 -7.02 17.17 -5.05
CA PHE A 72 -6.34 16.76 -3.83
C PHE A 72 -5.29 17.81 -3.41
N ASN A 73 -5.77 18.96 -2.95
CA ASN A 73 -4.90 20.11 -2.57
C ASN A 73 -4.83 20.36 -1.06
N LYS A 74 -5.29 19.42 -0.23
CA LYS A 74 -5.22 19.48 1.24
C LYS A 74 -4.37 18.33 1.77
N ILE A 75 -3.72 18.58 2.93
CA ILE A 75 -3.07 17.49 3.66
C ILE A 75 -4.14 16.55 4.18
N GLU A 76 -4.01 15.27 3.90
CA GLU A 76 -4.97 14.23 4.26
C GLU A 76 -4.27 13.01 4.85
N GLU A 77 -4.94 12.30 5.76
CA GLU A 77 -4.51 10.98 6.22
C GLU A 77 -4.69 9.97 5.08
N ILE A 78 -3.65 9.16 4.84
CA ILE A 78 -3.61 8.11 3.83
C ILE A 78 -3.27 6.76 4.48
N SER A 79 -3.44 5.64 3.77
CA SER A 79 -3.16 4.34 4.36
C SER A 79 -1.67 4.10 4.58
N TYR A 80 -0.82 4.53 3.66
CA TYR A 80 0.64 4.44 3.77
C TYR A 80 1.33 5.44 2.84
N ALA A 81 2.53 5.86 3.21
CA ALA A 81 3.37 6.72 2.38
C ALA A 81 4.19 5.87 1.41
N SER A 82 4.26 6.27 0.15
CA SER A 82 4.98 5.55 -0.90
C SER A 82 6.49 5.58 -0.70
N GLY A 83 7.14 4.43 -0.89
CA GLY A 83 8.60 4.31 -0.92
C GLY A 83 9.28 5.08 -2.05
N THR A 84 8.55 5.57 -3.05
CA THR A 84 9.08 6.48 -4.07
C THR A 84 9.62 7.77 -3.45
N CYS A 85 8.88 8.35 -2.48
CA CYS A 85 9.35 9.40 -1.59
C CYS A 85 8.57 9.33 -0.28
N LEU A 86 9.29 9.03 0.80
CA LEU A 86 8.77 8.96 2.15
C LEU A 86 9.66 9.80 3.07
N PHE A 87 9.05 10.73 3.80
CA PHE A 87 9.70 11.50 4.85
C PHE A 87 9.17 11.08 6.21
N THR A 88 10.07 10.95 7.19
CA THR A 88 9.71 10.65 8.58
C THR A 88 10.81 11.07 9.55
N SER A 89 10.59 10.91 10.86
CA SER A 89 11.65 11.08 11.86
C SER A 89 12.37 9.77 12.16
N SER A 90 13.61 9.86 12.62
CA SER A 90 14.37 8.70 13.10
C SER A 90 13.66 8.00 14.27
N ASN A 91 12.93 8.74 15.11
CA ASN A 91 12.15 8.20 16.21
C ASN A 91 10.99 7.30 15.73
N VAL A 92 10.31 7.69 14.67
CA VAL A 92 9.26 6.85 14.06
C VAL A 92 9.85 5.54 13.59
N LEU A 93 10.98 5.55 12.85
CA LEU A 93 11.60 4.30 12.39
C LEU A 93 12.15 3.44 13.54
N LYS A 94 12.62 4.04 14.64
CA LYS A 94 13.00 3.27 15.83
C LYS A 94 11.80 2.53 16.47
N LYS A 95 10.60 3.13 16.43
CA LYS A 95 9.35 2.53 16.96
C LYS A 95 8.78 1.48 16.00
N VAL A 96 8.66 1.82 14.72
CA VAL A 96 8.02 0.99 13.69
C VAL A 96 8.95 -0.13 13.19
N GLY A 97 10.24 0.09 13.21
CA GLY A 97 11.26 -0.73 12.55
C GLY A 97 11.52 -0.29 11.12
N LEU A 98 12.51 -0.91 10.49
CA LEU A 98 12.90 -0.68 9.10
C LEU A 98 12.05 -1.53 8.14
N PHE A 99 12.36 -1.48 6.84
CA PHE A 99 11.75 -2.36 5.85
C PHE A 99 11.97 -3.84 6.19
N ASP A 100 10.93 -4.66 5.97
CA ASP A 100 11.01 -6.08 6.25
C ASP A 100 11.83 -6.80 5.16
N PRO A 101 12.95 -7.45 5.51
CA PRO A 101 13.81 -8.12 4.52
C PRO A 101 13.08 -9.24 3.75
N PHE A 102 12.01 -9.82 4.31
CA PHE A 102 11.21 -10.81 3.63
C PHE A 102 10.54 -10.25 2.38
N ILE A 103 10.13 -8.98 2.41
CA ILE A 103 9.34 -8.36 1.33
C ILE A 103 10.21 -7.99 0.14
N PHE A 104 11.43 -7.72 0.18
CA PHE A 104 12.39 -7.35 -0.86
C PHE A 104 11.91 -6.28 -1.86
N LEU A 105 10.73 -6.43 -2.51
CA LEU A 105 10.25 -5.53 -3.58
C LEU A 105 8.72 -5.52 -3.64
N TYR A 106 8.12 -4.33 -3.73
CA TYR A 106 6.68 -4.06 -3.64
C TYR A 106 6.05 -4.45 -2.29
N HIS A 107 5.11 -3.68 -1.81
CA HIS A 107 4.49 -3.79 -0.49
C HIS A 107 5.43 -3.51 0.70
N ASP A 108 6.67 -3.18 0.48
CA ASP A 108 7.62 -2.78 1.53
C ASP A 108 7.17 -1.48 2.22
N ASP A 109 6.74 -0.50 1.46
CA ASP A 109 6.14 0.75 1.91
C ASP A 109 4.75 0.55 2.53
N LEU A 110 3.94 -0.33 1.97
CA LEU A 110 2.65 -0.72 2.51
C LEU A 110 2.79 -1.42 3.87
N ASP A 111 3.71 -2.37 4.00
CA ASP A 111 4.03 -3.05 5.25
C ASP A 111 4.48 -2.06 6.33
N LEU A 112 5.42 -1.15 5.98
CA LEU A 112 5.90 -0.11 6.89
C LEU A 112 4.76 0.79 7.38
N GLY A 113 3.91 1.26 6.46
CA GLY A 113 2.75 2.09 6.78
C GLY A 113 1.70 1.35 7.62
N TRP A 114 1.48 0.06 7.35
CA TRP A 114 0.55 -0.75 8.14
C TRP A 114 1.07 -0.99 9.56
N ARG A 115 2.36 -1.32 9.74
CA ARG A 115 3.01 -1.38 11.06
C ARG A 115 2.91 -0.05 11.81
N ALA A 116 3.17 1.07 11.13
CA ALA A 116 3.02 2.40 11.72
C ALA A 116 1.59 2.63 12.22
N SER A 117 0.58 2.34 11.40
CA SER A 117 -0.82 2.51 11.76
C SER A 117 -1.25 1.59 12.93
N GLN A 118 -0.70 0.37 13.03
CA GLN A 118 -0.91 -0.53 14.17
C GLN A 118 -0.37 0.03 15.49
N LEU A 119 0.64 0.90 15.41
CA LEU A 119 1.21 1.62 16.56
C LEU A 119 0.56 3.01 16.78
N GLY A 120 -0.50 3.35 16.05
CA GLY A 120 -1.17 4.65 16.12
C GLY A 120 -0.45 5.78 15.39
N ILE A 121 0.62 5.48 14.64
CA ILE A 121 1.37 6.46 13.85
C ILE A 121 0.73 6.57 12.47
N LYS A 122 0.34 7.79 12.09
CA LYS A 122 -0.40 8.07 10.88
C LYS A 122 0.50 8.30 9.67
N SER A 123 -0.05 8.06 8.48
CA SER A 123 0.55 8.46 7.21
C SER A 123 -0.21 9.64 6.62
N TYR A 124 0.50 10.60 6.04
CA TYR A 124 -0.07 11.83 5.48
C TYR A 124 0.38 12.08 4.05
N TYR A 125 -0.54 12.51 3.21
CA TYR A 125 -0.27 13.08 1.90
C TYR A 125 -0.10 14.59 2.03
N VAL A 126 0.99 15.14 1.46
CA VAL A 126 1.35 16.57 1.53
C VAL A 126 1.35 17.15 0.11
N PRO A 127 0.25 17.76 -0.35
CA PRO A 127 0.11 18.21 -1.74
C PRO A 127 0.99 19.39 -2.12
N THR A 128 1.47 20.18 -1.16
CA THR A 128 2.35 21.33 -1.39
C THR A 128 3.81 20.93 -1.58
N SER A 129 4.19 19.74 -1.10
CA SER A 129 5.47 19.11 -1.43
C SER A 129 5.30 18.32 -2.72
N ILE A 130 6.07 18.62 -3.76
CA ILE A 130 5.91 18.05 -5.11
C ILE A 130 7.19 17.36 -5.55
N ILE A 131 7.04 16.13 -6.05
CA ILE A 131 8.09 15.42 -6.78
C ILE A 131 7.57 14.92 -8.12
N TYR A 132 8.47 14.79 -9.08
CA TYR A 132 8.22 14.18 -10.38
C TYR A 132 8.94 12.84 -10.45
N HIS A 133 8.24 11.79 -10.83
CA HIS A 133 8.77 10.44 -10.90
C HIS A 133 8.74 9.91 -12.32
N ALA A 134 9.86 9.37 -12.78
CA ALA A 134 9.95 8.67 -14.06
C ALA A 134 9.37 7.27 -13.89
N GLU A 135 8.17 7.03 -14.43
CA GLU A 135 7.51 5.73 -14.27
C GLU A 135 8.37 4.57 -14.79
N SER A 136 8.79 3.71 -13.87
CA SER A 136 9.29 2.34 -14.10
C SER A 136 10.06 2.10 -15.42
N TYR A 137 11.21 2.71 -15.58
CA TYR A 137 12.15 2.28 -16.61
C TYR A 137 12.60 0.83 -16.40
N SER A 138 12.63 0.36 -15.15
CA SER A 138 13.28 -0.91 -14.79
C SER A 138 12.34 -2.11 -14.64
N LEU A 139 11.04 -1.91 -14.33
CA LEU A 139 10.15 -3.02 -14.01
C LEU A 139 8.79 -2.92 -14.74
N LYS A 140 8.78 -3.31 -16.01
CA LYS A 140 7.54 -3.53 -16.76
C LYS A 140 6.66 -4.59 -16.09
N TRP A 141 5.37 -4.61 -16.41
CA TRP A 141 4.46 -5.68 -16.00
C TRP A 141 4.94 -7.01 -16.57
N ASN A 142 5.49 -7.88 -15.72
CA ASN A 142 6.06 -9.18 -16.06
C ASN A 142 5.77 -10.22 -14.97
N ALA A 143 6.13 -11.46 -15.23
CA ALA A 143 5.89 -12.58 -14.34
C ALA A 143 6.50 -12.38 -12.94
N GLU A 144 7.70 -11.78 -12.85
CA GLU A 144 8.38 -11.54 -11.59
C GLU A 144 7.67 -10.47 -10.74
N LYS A 145 7.21 -9.38 -11.36
CA LYS A 145 6.41 -8.35 -10.70
C LYS A 145 5.11 -8.94 -10.13
N PHE A 146 4.40 -9.76 -10.92
CA PHE A 146 3.17 -10.41 -10.46
C PHE A 146 3.43 -11.39 -9.31
N TYR A 147 4.55 -12.12 -9.32
CA TYR A 147 4.94 -12.98 -8.21
C TYR A 147 5.14 -12.17 -6.92
N TRP A 148 5.95 -11.09 -6.95
CA TRP A 148 6.21 -10.27 -5.77
C TRP A 148 4.94 -9.61 -5.21
N LEU A 149 4.11 -9.03 -6.08
CA LEU A 149 2.86 -8.40 -5.67
C LEU A 149 1.94 -9.38 -4.93
N GLU A 150 1.75 -10.60 -5.46
CA GLU A 150 0.83 -11.57 -4.85
C GLU A 150 1.42 -12.20 -3.59
N ARG A 151 2.70 -12.59 -3.60
CA ARG A 151 3.38 -13.15 -2.43
C ARG A 151 3.33 -12.16 -1.26
N ASN A 152 3.70 -10.91 -1.52
CA ASN A 152 3.78 -9.89 -0.48
C ASN A 152 2.39 -9.46 0.02
N ARG A 153 1.39 -9.39 -0.86
CA ARG A 153 -0.02 -9.20 -0.45
C ARG A 153 -0.46 -10.25 0.58
N LYS A 154 -0.21 -11.52 0.29
CA LYS A 154 -0.55 -12.62 1.21
C LYS A 154 0.26 -12.57 2.51
N TYR A 155 1.55 -12.27 2.39
CA TYR A 155 2.40 -12.07 3.55
C TYR A 155 1.85 -10.99 4.48
N CYS A 156 1.53 -9.80 3.96
CA CYS A 156 0.96 -8.71 4.75
C CYS A 156 -0.37 -9.11 5.42
N ILE A 157 -1.28 -9.76 4.70
CA ILE A 157 -2.55 -10.24 5.29
C ILE A 157 -2.29 -11.19 6.47
N LEU A 158 -1.34 -12.13 6.32
CA LEU A 158 -1.06 -13.17 7.32
C LEU A 158 -0.27 -12.64 8.53
N THR A 159 0.46 -11.55 8.38
CA THR A 159 1.28 -10.96 9.45
C THR A 159 0.60 -9.83 10.20
N HIS A 160 -0.31 -9.10 9.55
CA HIS A 160 -0.90 -7.88 10.12
C HIS A 160 -2.27 -8.10 10.76
N TYR A 161 -3.10 -8.97 10.21
CA TYR A 161 -4.42 -9.23 10.80
C TYR A 161 -4.33 -10.18 12.00
N SER A 162 -5.06 -9.85 13.06
CA SER A 162 -5.31 -10.80 14.15
C SER A 162 -6.00 -12.07 13.63
N LYS A 163 -5.83 -13.18 14.32
CA LYS A 163 -6.51 -14.46 13.96
C LYS A 163 -8.03 -14.28 13.88
N GLN A 164 -8.60 -13.47 14.78
CA GLN A 164 -10.03 -13.20 14.81
C GLN A 164 -10.47 -12.43 13.55
N THR A 165 -9.77 -11.37 13.19
CA THR A 165 -10.04 -10.58 11.97
C THR A 165 -9.90 -11.46 10.74
N TYR A 166 -8.78 -12.17 10.62
CA TYR A 166 -8.51 -13.07 9.50
C TYR A 166 -9.64 -14.10 9.33
N SER A 167 -10.06 -14.77 10.41
CA SER A 167 -11.16 -15.75 10.38
C SER A 167 -12.48 -15.15 9.87
N LYS A 168 -12.84 -13.96 10.33
CA LYS A 168 -14.07 -13.24 9.90
C LYS A 168 -14.05 -12.82 8.43
N ILE A 169 -12.90 -12.42 7.89
CA ILE A 169 -12.78 -12.02 6.50
C ILE A 169 -12.45 -13.17 5.54
N PHE A 170 -12.00 -14.32 6.06
CA PHE A 170 -11.52 -15.46 5.29
C PHE A 170 -12.47 -15.95 4.18
N PRO A 171 -13.78 -16.11 4.42
CA PRO A 171 -14.70 -16.52 3.35
C PRO A 171 -14.72 -15.55 2.16
N LYS A 172 -14.58 -14.26 2.42
CA LYS A 172 -14.54 -13.21 1.39
C LYS A 172 -13.15 -13.14 0.71
N LEU A 173 -12.08 -13.41 1.48
CA LEU A 173 -10.73 -13.58 0.93
C LEU A 173 -10.67 -14.73 -0.08
N LEU A 174 -11.34 -15.87 0.19
CA LEU A 174 -11.42 -16.98 -0.76
C LEU A 174 -12.09 -16.58 -2.08
N VAL A 175 -13.18 -15.80 -2.01
CA VAL A 175 -13.85 -15.29 -3.22
C VAL A 175 -12.93 -14.36 -3.99
N VAL A 176 -12.26 -13.42 -3.31
CA VAL A 176 -11.29 -12.51 -3.94
C VAL A 176 -10.13 -13.31 -4.55
N ASP A 177 -9.59 -14.28 -3.82
CA ASP A 177 -8.48 -15.10 -4.29
C ASP A 177 -8.86 -15.92 -5.53
N PHE A 178 -10.09 -16.44 -5.59
CA PHE A 178 -10.63 -17.11 -6.78
C PHE A 178 -10.57 -16.18 -8.03
N PHE A 179 -11.00 -14.91 -7.90
CA PHE A 179 -10.91 -13.96 -9.00
C PHE A 179 -9.45 -13.60 -9.36
N VAL A 180 -8.57 -13.56 -8.35
CA VAL A 180 -7.14 -13.35 -8.57
C VAL A 180 -6.54 -14.53 -9.35
N TRP A 181 -6.90 -15.78 -9.03
CA TRP A 181 -6.48 -16.96 -9.80
C TRP A 181 -6.93 -16.89 -11.27
N ILE A 182 -8.19 -16.53 -11.53
CA ILE A 182 -8.70 -16.33 -12.89
C ILE A 182 -7.91 -15.25 -13.61
N PHE A 183 -7.66 -14.11 -12.95
CA PHE A 183 -6.87 -13.03 -13.54
C PHE A 183 -5.47 -13.48 -13.92
N TYR A 184 -4.75 -14.17 -13.05
CA TYR A 184 -3.40 -14.68 -13.33
C TYR A 184 -3.40 -15.72 -14.46
N LEU A 185 -4.41 -16.58 -14.52
CA LEU A 185 -4.60 -17.54 -15.60
C LEU A 185 -4.81 -16.83 -16.96
N THR A 186 -5.74 -15.88 -17.01
CA THR A 186 -6.09 -15.17 -18.26
C THR A 186 -4.99 -14.24 -18.76
N LYS A 187 -4.11 -13.77 -17.87
CA LYS A 187 -2.95 -12.94 -18.21
C LYS A 187 -1.67 -13.75 -18.51
N GLY A 188 -1.71 -15.07 -18.41
CA GLY A 188 -0.55 -15.94 -18.66
C GLY A 188 0.48 -15.97 -17.52
N PHE A 189 0.10 -15.52 -16.31
CA PHE A 189 0.98 -15.46 -15.13
C PHE A 189 0.67 -16.53 -14.08
N LEU A 190 0.02 -17.63 -14.47
CA LEU A 190 -0.35 -18.72 -13.55
C LEU A 190 0.85 -19.26 -12.76
N GLY A 191 2.01 -19.41 -13.41
CA GLY A 191 3.25 -19.83 -12.75
C GLY A 191 3.68 -18.90 -11.62
N SER A 192 3.51 -17.57 -11.79
CA SER A 192 3.79 -16.59 -10.75
C SER A 192 2.86 -16.74 -9.55
N LYS A 193 1.58 -17.01 -9.80
CA LYS A 193 0.58 -17.24 -8.73
C LYS A 193 0.93 -18.51 -7.94
N ILE A 194 1.20 -19.63 -8.64
CA ILE A 194 1.59 -20.89 -7.99
C ILE A 194 2.87 -20.71 -7.17
N ARG A 195 3.91 -20.06 -7.74
CA ARG A 195 5.17 -19.76 -7.04
C ARG A 195 4.93 -18.94 -5.76
N ALA A 196 4.05 -17.92 -5.82
CA ALA A 196 3.71 -17.10 -4.66
C ALA A 196 3.05 -17.94 -3.55
N GLU A 197 2.10 -18.83 -3.89
CA GLU A 197 1.46 -19.73 -2.92
C GLU A 197 2.47 -20.68 -2.25
N LEU A 198 3.30 -21.32 -3.07
CA LEU A 198 4.31 -22.26 -2.56
C LEU A 198 5.31 -21.56 -1.64
N ASP A 199 5.69 -20.32 -1.96
CA ASP A 199 6.62 -19.55 -1.14
C ASP A 199 6.01 -19.17 0.22
N ILE A 200 4.74 -18.79 0.26
CA ILE A 200 4.00 -18.56 1.52
C ILE A 200 3.95 -19.84 2.37
N ILE A 201 3.64 -20.99 1.75
CA ILE A 201 3.57 -22.28 2.45
C ILE A 201 4.96 -22.67 2.98
N LYS A 202 6.01 -22.54 2.17
CA LYS A 202 7.39 -22.84 2.54
C LYS A 202 7.87 -22.01 3.73
N ASN A 203 7.48 -20.73 3.77
CA ASN A 203 7.92 -19.78 4.79
C ASN A 203 6.93 -19.63 5.97
N ARG A 204 5.93 -20.51 6.12
CA ARG A 204 4.87 -20.41 7.14
C ARG A 204 5.40 -20.22 8.58
N LYS A 205 6.56 -20.80 8.90
CA LYS A 205 7.16 -20.66 10.25
C LYS A 205 7.67 -19.23 10.48
N ALA A 206 8.40 -18.66 9.51
CA ALA A 206 8.89 -17.29 9.58
C ALA A 206 7.72 -16.28 9.60
N ILE A 207 6.69 -16.50 8.79
CA ILE A 207 5.46 -15.70 8.77
C ILE A 207 4.77 -15.73 10.14
N LYS A 208 4.67 -16.92 10.77
CA LYS A 208 4.09 -17.04 12.12
C LYS A 208 4.90 -16.26 13.17
N ILE A 209 6.22 -16.34 13.14
CA ILE A 209 7.09 -15.59 14.05
C ILE A 209 6.87 -14.08 13.85
N LYS A 210 6.83 -13.62 12.59
CA LYS A 210 6.57 -12.22 12.27
C LYS A 210 5.20 -11.76 12.74
N TYR A 211 4.16 -12.57 12.51
CA TYR A 211 2.82 -12.32 13.04
C TYR A 211 2.82 -12.13 14.56
N GLU A 212 3.46 -13.05 15.30
CA GLU A 212 3.53 -12.98 16.77
C GLU A 212 4.29 -11.73 17.25
N GLU A 213 5.37 -11.35 16.56
CA GLU A 213 6.09 -10.10 16.81
C GLU A 213 5.18 -8.88 16.63
N LEU A 214 4.48 -8.76 15.49
CA LEU A 214 3.64 -7.61 15.19
C LEU A 214 2.40 -7.55 16.10
N GLU A 215 1.75 -8.68 16.34
CA GLU A 215 0.57 -8.74 17.21
C GLU A 215 0.89 -8.34 18.64
N SER A 216 2.09 -8.71 19.15
CA SER A 216 2.52 -8.34 20.50
C SER A 216 2.76 -6.84 20.70
N LYS A 217 3.04 -6.11 19.61
CA LYS A 217 3.30 -4.66 19.62
C LYS A 217 2.08 -3.82 19.26
N LYS A 218 1.04 -4.46 18.73
CA LYS A 218 -0.15 -3.77 18.21
C LYS A 218 -0.89 -3.00 19.30
N ILE A 219 -1.11 -1.71 19.09
CA ILE A 219 -1.85 -0.81 19.98
C ILE A 219 -3.26 -0.55 19.44
N VAL A 220 -3.36 -0.35 18.11
CA VAL A 220 -4.63 -0.03 17.44
C VAL A 220 -5.26 -1.32 16.92
N SER A 221 -6.54 -1.50 17.19
CA SER A 221 -7.27 -2.71 16.78
C SER A 221 -7.48 -2.77 15.26
N ASP A 222 -7.55 -3.99 14.71
CA ASP A 222 -7.90 -4.18 13.29
C ASP A 222 -9.26 -3.55 12.93
N LYS A 223 -10.23 -3.62 13.85
CA LYS A 223 -11.55 -3.02 13.66
C LYS A 223 -11.44 -1.52 13.39
N GLU A 224 -10.61 -0.81 14.12
CA GLU A 224 -10.38 0.62 13.93
C GLU A 224 -9.64 0.90 12.62
N LEU A 225 -8.54 0.19 12.35
CA LEU A 225 -7.73 0.38 11.14
C LEU A 225 -8.53 0.13 9.86
N ILE A 226 -9.33 -0.94 9.84
CA ILE A 226 -10.12 -1.34 8.68
C ILE A 226 -11.17 -0.30 8.30
N THR A 227 -11.67 0.50 9.24
CA THR A 227 -12.58 1.60 8.91
C THR A 227 -11.95 2.63 7.97
N LYS A 228 -10.63 2.81 8.04
CA LYS A 228 -9.85 3.74 7.22
C LYS A 228 -9.41 3.16 5.88
N PHE A 229 -9.50 1.84 5.70
CA PHE A 229 -9.11 1.20 4.44
C PHE A 229 -10.12 1.54 3.33
N SER A 230 -9.62 1.61 2.10
CA SER A 230 -10.47 1.84 0.94
C SER A 230 -11.37 0.63 0.64
N ASP A 231 -12.60 0.89 0.23
CA ASP A 231 -13.48 -0.16 -0.29
C ASP A 231 -13.21 -0.51 -1.74
N SER A 232 -12.72 0.46 -2.51
CA SER A 232 -12.43 0.31 -3.95
C SER A 232 -10.94 0.12 -4.21
N LEU A 233 -10.61 -0.32 -5.43
CA LEU A 233 -9.25 -0.40 -5.94
C LEU A 233 -9.14 0.46 -7.20
N HIS A 234 -8.01 1.13 -7.34
CA HIS A 234 -7.61 1.72 -8.61
C HIS A 234 -6.54 0.84 -9.25
N VAL A 235 -6.95 0.04 -10.23
CA VAL A 235 -6.03 -0.78 -11.02
C VAL A 235 -5.82 -0.10 -12.36
N PRO A 236 -4.58 0.21 -12.75
CA PRO A 236 -4.29 0.87 -14.02
C PRO A 236 -4.88 0.11 -15.21
N SER A 237 -5.48 0.82 -16.17
CA SER A 237 -6.20 0.23 -17.32
C SER A 237 -5.31 -0.61 -18.25
N ASN A 238 -4.00 -0.33 -18.28
CA ASN A 238 -3.02 -1.14 -19.01
C ASN A 238 -2.80 -2.54 -18.42
N VAL A 239 -3.25 -2.79 -17.19
CA VAL A 239 -3.16 -4.11 -16.53
C VAL A 239 -4.41 -4.93 -16.77
N THR A 240 -5.59 -4.34 -16.59
CA THR A 240 -6.86 -5.08 -16.60
C THR A 240 -7.72 -4.85 -17.85
N GLY A 241 -7.52 -3.75 -18.57
CA GLY A 241 -8.45 -3.25 -19.55
C GLY A 241 -9.63 -2.49 -18.89
N LYS A 242 -10.21 -1.50 -19.58
CA LYS A 242 -11.22 -0.60 -19.00
C LYS A 242 -12.46 -1.34 -18.45
N ASN A 243 -13.02 -2.27 -19.21
CA ASN A 243 -14.26 -2.96 -18.81
C ASN A 243 -14.05 -3.96 -17.67
N THR A 244 -12.94 -4.70 -17.68
CA THR A 244 -12.60 -5.67 -16.62
C THR A 244 -12.34 -4.96 -15.30
N ASN A 245 -11.73 -3.78 -15.35
CA ASN A 245 -11.46 -2.98 -14.16
C ASN A 245 -12.73 -2.56 -13.42
N SER A 246 -13.76 -2.12 -14.15
CA SER A 246 -15.04 -1.68 -13.57
C SER A 246 -15.78 -2.84 -12.87
N ALA A 247 -15.91 -4.00 -13.52
CA ALA A 247 -16.59 -5.16 -12.96
C ALA A 247 -15.86 -5.70 -11.71
N PHE A 248 -14.54 -5.89 -11.80
CA PHE A 248 -13.73 -6.35 -10.69
C PHE A 248 -13.83 -5.39 -9.49
N ASN A 249 -13.73 -4.09 -9.75
CA ASN A 249 -13.83 -3.07 -8.70
C ASN A 249 -15.19 -3.08 -8.00
N SER A 250 -16.29 -3.28 -8.75
CA SER A 250 -17.63 -3.39 -8.17
C SER A 250 -17.76 -4.61 -7.24
N VAL A 251 -17.18 -5.75 -7.61
CA VAL A 251 -17.14 -6.95 -6.76
C VAL A 251 -16.32 -6.69 -5.49
N ILE A 252 -15.09 -6.17 -5.64
CA ILE A 252 -14.22 -5.84 -4.50
C ILE A 252 -14.91 -4.86 -3.55
N GLN A 253 -15.56 -3.82 -4.08
CA GLN A 253 -16.23 -2.82 -3.25
C GLN A 253 -17.37 -3.44 -2.42
N ARG A 254 -18.19 -4.30 -3.01
CA ARG A 254 -19.28 -5.01 -2.30
C ARG A 254 -18.71 -5.94 -1.22
N LEU A 255 -17.69 -6.71 -1.56
CA LEU A 255 -17.03 -7.63 -0.61
C LEU A 255 -16.34 -6.88 0.52
N SER A 256 -15.66 -5.75 0.23
CA SER A 256 -15.01 -4.90 1.23
C SER A 256 -16.02 -4.33 2.23
N LYS A 257 -17.11 -3.73 1.74
CA LYS A 257 -18.19 -3.22 2.60
C LYS A 257 -18.80 -4.33 3.47
N SER A 258 -19.04 -5.52 2.89
CA SER A 258 -19.54 -6.67 3.61
C SER A 258 -18.55 -7.19 4.67
N ALA A 259 -17.25 -7.20 4.35
CA ALA A 259 -16.20 -7.59 5.28
C ALA A 259 -16.09 -6.62 6.46
N LYS A 260 -16.07 -5.32 6.19
CA LYS A 260 -16.07 -4.27 7.23
C LYS A 260 -17.29 -4.40 8.16
N LYS A 261 -18.49 -4.57 7.59
CA LYS A 261 -19.72 -4.78 8.38
C LYS A 261 -19.62 -5.98 9.31
N SER A 262 -19.04 -7.10 8.86
CA SER A 262 -18.88 -8.31 9.70
C SER A 262 -17.83 -8.16 10.81
N LEU A 263 -17.03 -7.12 10.81
CA LEU A 263 -16.03 -6.83 11.84
C LEU A 263 -16.53 -5.80 12.86
N VAL A 264 -17.47 -4.95 12.45
CA VAL A 264 -18.04 -3.91 13.33
C VAL A 264 -19.15 -4.46 14.20
N ASN A 265 -19.92 -5.41 13.67
CA ASN A 265 -20.92 -6.19 14.41
C ASN A 265 -20.26 -7.37 15.14
#